data_4134d6ee31b6ada588853c7b967d284b
#
_entry.id   4134d6ee31b6ada588853c7b967d284b
#
_cell.length_a   1.000
_cell.length_b   1.000
_cell.length_c   1.000
_cell.angle_alpha   90.00
_cell.angle_beta   90.00
_cell.angle_gamma   90.00
#
_symmetry.space_group_name_H-M   'P 1'
#
loop_
_entity.id
_entity.type
_entity.pdbx_description
1 polymer ?
#
loop_
_entity_poly.entity_id
_entity_poly.type
_entity_poly.pdbx_seq_one_letter_code
_entity_poly.pdbx_strand_id
1 'polypeptide(L)'
;YRDSGKMISVQLNVDMMLLQDLEGEHCELEMVSGGCDKDCHRRRFKTKLIAMGMCGYDRVLVEPSGVFDVDEFFDALREEPLDRWYQVGSVLTVVDAHLAPELSEEADYILASEVANAGKILLSKTEDASPEEIADTKVHLKRALEGVQCSRRLDPEKDIFGKKWEDLTDEEWKGISERVFMQRVGESWI
;
A
#
# COMPACT_ATOMS: atom_id res chain seq x y z
N TYR A 1 -17.11 14.75 15.09
CA TYR A 1 -16.03 15.31 14.26
C TYR A 1 -16.50 15.24 12.83
N ARG A 2 -16.76 16.40 12.22
CA ARG A 2 -17.05 16.50 10.80
C ARG A 2 -15.70 16.41 10.09
N ASP A 3 -15.38 15.26 9.60
CA ASP A 3 -14.28 15.10 8.63
C ASP A 3 -14.87 15.38 7.25
N SER A 4 -14.85 16.64 6.85
CA SER A 4 -15.16 17.07 5.48
C SER A 4 -13.90 16.97 4.62
N GLY A 5 -13.11 15.95 4.86
CA GLY A 5 -11.82 15.75 4.20
C GLY A 5 -12.02 15.48 2.71
N LYS A 6 -11.38 16.28 1.87
CA LYS A 6 -11.26 15.98 0.44
C LYS A 6 -10.20 14.91 0.24
N MET A 7 -10.60 13.81 -0.37
CA MET A 7 -9.73 12.68 -0.68
C MET A 7 -9.56 12.57 -2.20
N ILE A 8 -8.39 12.20 -2.62
CA ILE A 8 -8.12 11.82 -4.00
C ILE A 8 -7.49 10.43 -4.03
N SER A 9 -7.97 9.58 -4.92
CA SER A 9 -7.38 8.28 -5.21
C SER A 9 -6.58 8.35 -6.51
N VAL A 10 -5.30 8.01 -6.44
CA VAL A 10 -4.41 7.95 -7.59
C VAL A 10 -4.16 6.50 -7.93
N GLN A 11 -4.57 6.11 -9.13
CA GLN A 11 -4.38 4.76 -9.62
C GLN A 11 -3.37 4.73 -10.76
N LEU A 12 -2.51 3.74 -10.71
CA LEU A 12 -1.48 3.56 -11.72
C LEU A 12 -1.84 2.51 -12.79
N ASN A 13 -2.85 1.68 -12.58
CA ASN A 13 -3.31 0.72 -13.60
C ASN A 13 -4.57 -0.11 -13.27
N VAL A 14 -5.51 0.34 -12.47
CA VAL A 14 -6.70 -0.46 -12.12
C VAL A 14 -7.96 0.10 -12.78
N ASP A 15 -8.95 -0.77 -12.93
CA ASP A 15 -10.26 -0.46 -13.50
C ASP A 15 -10.93 0.74 -12.80
N MET A 16 -10.62 1.93 -13.28
CA MET A 16 -11.31 3.17 -12.88
C MET A 16 -12.83 3.00 -12.89
N MET A 17 -13.33 2.11 -13.72
CA MET A 17 -14.76 1.79 -13.80
C MET A 17 -15.33 1.24 -12.49
N LEU A 18 -14.55 0.49 -11.72
CA LEU A 18 -15.00 -0.07 -10.44
C LEU A 18 -15.09 0.97 -9.32
N LEU A 19 -14.40 2.08 -9.47
CA LEU A 19 -14.34 3.14 -8.48
C LEU A 19 -15.16 4.38 -8.83
N GLN A 20 -15.79 4.41 -10.01
CA GLN A 20 -16.61 5.56 -10.44
C GLN A 20 -17.69 5.94 -9.44
N ASP A 21 -18.25 4.97 -8.72
CA ASP A 21 -19.27 5.22 -7.70
C ASP A 21 -18.73 5.95 -6.46
N LEU A 22 -17.39 5.99 -6.28
CA LEU A 22 -16.74 6.75 -5.21
C LEU A 22 -16.47 8.20 -5.60
N GLU A 23 -16.51 8.52 -6.90
CA GLU A 23 -16.27 9.87 -7.38
C GLU A 23 -17.41 10.82 -6.96
N GLY A 24 -17.06 11.95 -6.37
CA GLY A 24 -18.04 12.90 -5.86
C GLY A 24 -17.42 14.10 -5.16
N GLU A 25 -18.24 14.82 -4.41
CA GLU A 25 -17.83 16.06 -3.73
C GLU A 25 -16.61 15.89 -2.81
N HIS A 26 -16.43 14.70 -2.25
CA HIS A 26 -15.36 14.40 -1.27
C HIS A 26 -14.28 13.46 -1.79
N CYS A 27 -14.43 12.92 -2.98
CA CYS A 27 -13.48 11.97 -3.56
C CYS A 27 -13.31 12.23 -5.05
N GLU A 28 -12.09 12.48 -5.47
CA GLU A 28 -11.71 12.56 -6.88
C GLU A 28 -10.88 11.34 -7.26
N LEU A 29 -11.04 10.87 -8.48
CA LEU A 29 -10.26 9.77 -9.03
C LEU A 29 -9.30 10.30 -10.09
N GLU A 30 -8.06 9.88 -10.01
CA GLU A 30 -7.02 10.27 -10.95
C GLU A 30 -6.19 9.06 -11.39
N MET A 31 -5.87 9.00 -12.66
CA MET A 31 -4.99 7.97 -13.20
C MET A 31 -3.67 8.57 -13.66
N VAL A 32 -2.57 7.97 -13.22
CA VAL A 32 -1.24 8.25 -13.76
C VAL A 32 -0.86 7.11 -14.69
N SER A 33 -1.10 7.28 -15.97
CA SER A 33 -0.77 6.28 -16.97
C SER A 33 0.30 6.79 -17.96
N GLY A 34 1.03 5.83 -18.50
CA GLY A 34 1.97 6.07 -19.59
C GLY A 34 3.27 6.74 -19.16
N GLY A 35 4.27 6.45 -19.89
CA GLY A 35 5.64 6.93 -19.81
C GLY A 35 6.45 6.09 -20.76
N CYS A 36 7.38 6.70 -21.48
CA CYS A 36 8.27 5.96 -22.39
C CYS A 36 9.33 5.15 -21.62
N ASP A 37 9.56 5.52 -20.36
CA ASP A 37 10.53 4.91 -19.46
C ASP A 37 10.16 5.19 -17.97
N LYS A 38 10.92 4.60 -17.05
CA LYS A 38 10.74 4.76 -15.59
C LYS A 38 10.86 6.23 -15.16
N ASP A 39 11.82 6.97 -15.69
CA ASP A 39 12.03 8.37 -15.33
C ASP A 39 10.88 9.27 -15.75
N CYS A 40 10.29 8.99 -16.89
CA CYS A 40 9.10 9.70 -17.38
C CYS A 40 7.91 9.44 -16.46
N HIS A 41 7.72 8.20 -16.03
CA HIS A 41 6.65 7.82 -15.12
C HIS A 41 6.81 8.48 -13.75
N ARG A 42 8.01 8.44 -13.17
CA ARG A 42 8.33 9.12 -11.91
C ARG A 42 8.07 10.62 -11.97
N ARG A 43 8.50 11.30 -13.04
CA ARG A 43 8.25 12.74 -13.23
C ARG A 43 6.76 13.07 -13.31
N ARG A 44 5.97 12.27 -14.04
CA ARG A 44 4.52 12.45 -14.14
C ARG A 44 3.86 12.29 -12.78
N PHE A 45 4.22 11.25 -12.06
CA PHE A 45 3.72 11.00 -10.72
C PHE A 45 4.04 12.17 -9.77
N LYS A 46 5.29 12.63 -9.74
CA LYS A 46 5.71 13.80 -8.96
C LYS A 46 4.91 15.06 -9.33
N THR A 47 4.75 15.32 -10.63
CA THR A 47 3.97 16.48 -11.11
C THR A 47 2.51 16.39 -10.64
N LYS A 48 1.93 15.20 -10.67
CA LYS A 48 0.55 14.98 -10.20
C LYS A 48 0.44 15.25 -8.70
N LEU A 49 1.35 14.73 -7.90
CA LEU A 49 1.38 14.99 -6.45
C LEU A 49 1.54 16.48 -6.14
N ILE A 50 2.36 17.19 -6.90
CA ILE A 50 2.49 18.66 -6.75
C ILE A 50 1.15 19.35 -7.03
N ALA A 51 0.48 18.99 -8.12
CA ALA A 51 -0.83 19.56 -8.45
C ALA A 51 -1.87 19.29 -7.36
N MET A 52 -1.91 18.05 -6.83
CA MET A 52 -2.80 17.67 -5.74
C MET A 52 -2.52 18.44 -4.46
N GLY A 53 -1.27 18.61 -4.09
CA GLY A 53 -0.88 19.43 -2.94
C GLY A 53 -1.34 20.88 -3.07
N MET A 54 -1.35 21.43 -4.28
CA MET A 54 -1.88 22.77 -4.55
C MET A 54 -3.40 22.84 -4.50
N CYS A 55 -4.11 21.74 -4.78
CA CYS A 55 -5.57 21.68 -4.72
C CYS A 55 -6.12 21.56 -3.28
N GLY A 56 -5.26 21.29 -2.29
CA GLY A 56 -5.63 21.29 -0.88
C GLY A 56 -6.40 20.03 -0.47
N TYR A 57 -6.04 18.88 -1.02
CA TYR A 57 -6.57 17.60 -0.54
C TYR A 57 -5.99 17.24 0.82
N ASP A 58 -6.85 16.74 1.71
CA ASP A 58 -6.45 16.31 3.05
C ASP A 58 -5.78 14.94 3.03
N ARG A 59 -6.12 14.11 2.05
CA ARG A 59 -5.57 12.76 1.90
C ARG A 59 -5.44 12.36 0.44
N VAL A 60 -4.31 11.74 0.11
CA VAL A 60 -4.05 11.12 -1.18
C VAL A 60 -3.86 9.62 -0.96
N LEU A 61 -4.70 8.81 -1.58
CA LEU A 61 -4.53 7.36 -1.66
C LEU A 61 -3.82 7.03 -2.95
N VAL A 62 -2.76 6.25 -2.88
CA VAL A 62 -1.98 5.83 -4.04
C VAL A 62 -2.04 4.31 -4.14
N GLU A 63 -2.56 3.83 -5.27
CA GLU A 63 -2.52 2.42 -5.61
C GLU A 63 -1.52 2.23 -6.77
N PRO A 64 -0.31 1.73 -6.49
CA PRO A 64 0.68 1.48 -7.52
C PRO A 64 0.33 0.23 -8.33
N SER A 65 0.86 0.11 -9.55
CA SER A 65 0.78 -1.13 -10.33
C SER A 65 1.61 -2.24 -9.65
N GLY A 66 1.25 -3.51 -9.91
CA GLY A 66 1.84 -4.68 -9.25
C GLY A 66 3.35 -4.92 -9.46
N VAL A 67 4.04 -4.06 -10.22
CA VAL A 67 5.51 -4.07 -10.40
C VAL A 67 6.03 -2.67 -10.07
N PHE A 68 5.71 -2.20 -8.87
CA PHE A 68 6.09 -0.88 -8.42
C PHE A 68 7.25 -0.97 -7.42
N ASP A 69 8.26 -0.14 -7.63
CA ASP A 69 9.34 -0.01 -6.67
C ASP A 69 8.92 0.93 -5.54
N VAL A 70 8.70 0.35 -4.37
CA VAL A 70 8.23 1.07 -3.18
C VAL A 70 9.28 2.09 -2.71
N ASP A 71 10.57 1.78 -2.88
CA ASP A 71 11.66 2.67 -2.48
C ASP A 71 11.70 3.90 -3.40
N GLU A 72 11.50 3.74 -4.72
CA GLU A 72 11.38 4.88 -5.67
C GLU A 72 10.22 5.82 -5.31
N PHE A 73 9.11 5.27 -4.82
CA PHE A 73 7.98 6.08 -4.37
C PHE A 73 8.34 6.94 -3.17
N PHE A 74 8.95 6.36 -2.15
CA PHE A 74 9.37 7.11 -0.98
C PHE A 74 10.47 8.13 -1.30
N ASP A 75 11.38 7.82 -2.20
CA ASP A 75 12.39 8.76 -2.67
C ASP A 75 11.75 9.97 -3.35
N ALA A 76 10.72 9.76 -4.18
CA ALA A 76 10.00 10.86 -4.79
C ALA A 76 9.33 11.79 -3.74
N LEU A 77 8.78 11.21 -2.66
CA LEU A 77 8.18 11.99 -1.58
C LEU A 77 9.19 12.81 -0.75
N ARG A 78 10.46 12.44 -0.77
CA ARG A 78 11.55 13.17 -0.09
C ARG A 78 12.08 14.35 -0.89
N GLU A 79 11.73 14.44 -2.17
CA GLU A 79 12.15 15.56 -3.01
C GLU A 79 11.28 16.80 -2.77
N GLU A 80 11.89 17.99 -2.81
CA GLU A 80 11.16 19.25 -2.77
C GLU A 80 10.18 19.38 -3.96
N PRO A 81 8.96 19.91 -3.76
CA PRO A 81 8.39 20.41 -2.50
C PRO A 81 7.60 19.35 -1.71
N LEU A 82 7.56 18.08 -2.17
CA LEU A 82 6.69 17.03 -1.64
C LEU A 82 7.04 16.67 -0.19
N ASP A 83 8.32 16.75 0.18
CA ASP A 83 8.83 16.53 1.53
C ASP A 83 8.19 17.41 2.60
N ARG A 84 7.73 18.61 2.18
CA ARG A 84 7.08 19.61 3.07
C ARG A 84 5.57 19.53 3.03
N TRP A 85 4.99 18.98 1.94
CA TRP A 85 3.56 18.99 1.72
C TRP A 85 2.90 17.68 2.11
N TYR A 86 3.65 16.59 2.06
CA TYR A 86 3.12 15.26 2.30
C TYR A 86 3.75 14.59 3.51
N GLN A 87 2.94 13.82 4.18
CA GLN A 87 3.36 12.92 5.23
C GLN A 87 2.82 11.54 4.88
N VAL A 88 3.71 10.53 4.88
CA VAL A 88 3.28 9.15 4.68
C VAL A 88 2.36 8.73 5.83
N GLY A 89 1.19 8.29 5.48
CA GLY A 89 0.20 7.74 6.39
C GLY A 89 0.35 6.23 6.54
N SER A 90 -0.71 5.49 6.21
CA SER A 90 -0.69 4.03 6.22
C SER A 90 -0.09 3.47 4.94
N VAL A 91 0.74 2.44 5.06
CA VAL A 91 1.25 1.64 3.95
C VAL A 91 0.64 0.25 4.09
N LEU A 92 -0.11 -0.17 3.07
CA LEU A 92 -0.85 -1.43 3.09
C LEU A 92 -0.36 -2.34 1.96
N THR A 93 -0.17 -3.61 2.26
CA THR A 93 0.01 -4.65 1.24
C THR A 93 -1.22 -5.55 1.24
N VAL A 94 -1.78 -5.80 0.07
CA VAL A 94 -2.93 -6.70 -0.11
C VAL A 94 -2.41 -8.00 -0.72
N VAL A 95 -2.68 -9.12 -0.06
CA VAL A 95 -2.21 -10.45 -0.46
C VAL A 95 -3.41 -11.38 -0.63
N ASP A 96 -3.40 -12.19 -1.68
CA ASP A 96 -4.41 -13.23 -1.88
C ASP A 96 -4.31 -14.30 -0.77
N ALA A 97 -5.42 -14.62 -0.11
CA ALA A 97 -5.47 -15.64 0.92
C ALA A 97 -5.16 -17.06 0.41
N HIS A 98 -5.23 -17.27 -0.92
CA HIS A 98 -4.87 -18.51 -1.61
C HIS A 98 -3.44 -18.45 -2.18
N LEU A 99 -2.51 -17.87 -1.43
CA LEU A 99 -1.12 -17.81 -1.88
C LEU A 99 -0.59 -19.23 -2.13
N ALA A 100 0.01 -19.43 -3.30
CA ALA A 100 0.59 -20.74 -3.62
C ALA A 100 1.65 -21.14 -2.57
N PRO A 101 1.68 -22.42 -2.15
CA PRO A 101 2.64 -22.89 -1.13
C PRO A 101 4.10 -22.68 -1.52
N GLU A 102 4.38 -22.69 -2.83
CA GLU A 102 5.70 -22.45 -3.41
C GLU A 102 5.56 -21.41 -4.52
N LEU A 103 6.29 -20.33 -4.39
CA LEU A 103 6.47 -19.30 -5.41
C LEU A 103 7.88 -19.43 -6.02
N SER A 104 8.10 -18.80 -7.17
CA SER A 104 9.47 -18.65 -7.68
C SER A 104 10.28 -17.73 -6.75
N GLU A 105 11.61 -17.85 -6.78
CA GLU A 105 12.49 -17.00 -5.97
C GLU A 105 12.27 -15.51 -6.24
N GLU A 106 12.00 -15.13 -7.50
CA GLU A 106 11.71 -13.77 -7.88
C GLU A 106 10.38 -13.28 -7.30
N ALA A 107 9.35 -14.13 -7.33
CA ALA A 107 8.03 -13.80 -6.78
C ALA A 107 8.07 -13.68 -5.26
N ASP A 108 8.78 -14.58 -4.58
CA ASP A 108 9.01 -14.49 -3.13
C ASP A 108 9.80 -13.23 -2.75
N TYR A 109 10.79 -12.84 -3.55
CA TYR A 109 11.55 -11.62 -3.33
C TYR A 109 10.69 -10.37 -3.47
N ILE A 110 9.86 -10.28 -4.52
CA ILE A 110 8.92 -9.15 -4.71
C ILE A 110 7.94 -9.09 -3.55
N LEU A 111 7.31 -10.21 -3.22
CA LEU A 111 6.37 -10.31 -2.10
C LEU A 111 7.03 -9.86 -0.77
N ALA A 112 8.24 -10.33 -0.50
CA ALA A 112 8.98 -9.95 0.69
C ALA A 112 9.32 -8.46 0.72
N SER A 113 9.67 -7.86 -0.42
CA SER A 113 9.95 -6.42 -0.55
C SER A 113 8.71 -5.58 -0.24
N GLU A 114 7.56 -5.95 -0.77
CA GLU A 114 6.29 -5.26 -0.51
C GLU A 114 5.87 -5.40 0.96
N VAL A 115 5.95 -6.61 1.51
CA VAL A 115 5.61 -6.90 2.91
C VAL A 115 6.55 -6.19 3.88
N ALA A 116 7.84 -6.06 3.52
CA ALA A 116 8.82 -5.37 4.35
C ALA A 116 8.48 -3.89 4.57
N ASN A 117 7.83 -3.26 3.62
CA ASN A 117 7.46 -1.85 3.65
C ASN A 117 6.04 -1.61 4.17
N ALA A 118 5.20 -2.64 4.28
CA ALA A 118 3.82 -2.51 4.73
C ALA A 118 3.72 -2.25 6.23
N GLY A 119 2.93 -1.29 6.65
CA GLY A 119 2.51 -1.13 8.05
C GLY A 119 1.53 -2.23 8.46
N LYS A 120 0.62 -2.59 7.56
CA LYS A 120 -0.35 -3.69 7.71
C LYS A 120 -0.47 -4.50 6.43
N ILE A 121 -0.83 -5.76 6.59
CA ILE A 121 -1.10 -6.69 5.50
C ILE A 121 -2.55 -7.11 5.58
N LEU A 122 -3.26 -6.97 4.47
CA LEU A 122 -4.67 -7.38 4.36
C LEU A 122 -4.74 -8.59 3.46
N LEU A 123 -5.35 -9.67 3.94
CA LEU A 123 -5.65 -10.81 3.08
C LEU A 123 -6.95 -10.56 2.33
N SER A 124 -6.90 -10.67 1.01
CA SER A 124 -8.07 -10.66 0.13
C SER A 124 -8.60 -12.07 -0.11
N LYS A 125 -9.85 -12.18 -0.58
CA LYS A 125 -10.54 -13.44 -0.88
C LYS A 125 -10.63 -14.39 0.32
N THR A 126 -10.72 -13.85 1.50
CA THR A 126 -10.84 -14.62 2.74
C THR A 126 -12.22 -15.28 2.89
N GLU A 127 -13.20 -14.82 2.12
CA GLU A 127 -14.54 -15.40 2.05
C GLU A 127 -14.55 -16.84 1.48
N ASP A 128 -13.64 -17.12 0.55
CA ASP A 128 -13.53 -18.41 -0.14
C ASP A 128 -12.39 -19.28 0.42
N ALA A 129 -11.51 -18.71 1.24
CA ALA A 129 -10.36 -19.41 1.80
C ALA A 129 -10.71 -20.18 3.07
N SER A 130 -10.17 -21.37 3.16
CA SER A 130 -10.23 -22.16 4.40
C SER A 130 -9.32 -21.58 5.49
N PRO A 131 -9.59 -21.88 6.77
CA PRO A 131 -8.69 -21.47 7.85
C PRO A 131 -7.26 -22.00 7.70
N GLU A 132 -7.08 -23.16 7.05
CA GLU A 132 -5.78 -23.77 6.78
C GLU A 132 -5.02 -22.95 5.72
N GLU A 133 -5.66 -22.59 4.61
CA GLU A 133 -5.05 -21.76 3.56
C GLU A 133 -4.63 -20.38 4.11
N ILE A 134 -5.47 -19.77 4.94
CA ILE A 134 -5.14 -18.50 5.61
C ILE A 134 -3.91 -18.67 6.52
N ALA A 135 -3.83 -19.76 7.28
CA ALA A 135 -2.70 -20.05 8.16
C ALA A 135 -1.42 -20.30 7.35
N ASP A 136 -1.51 -21.06 6.26
CA ASP A 136 -0.39 -21.35 5.36
C ASP A 136 0.13 -20.07 4.69
N THR A 137 -0.77 -19.20 4.23
CA THR A 137 -0.41 -17.89 3.67
C THR A 137 0.33 -17.03 4.70
N LYS A 138 -0.13 -16.98 5.96
CA LYS A 138 0.56 -16.25 7.03
C LYS A 138 1.98 -16.80 7.29
N VAL A 139 2.13 -18.14 7.28
CA VAL A 139 3.44 -18.80 7.45
C VAL A 139 4.35 -18.49 6.26
N HIS A 140 3.82 -18.53 5.05
CA HIS A 140 4.57 -18.21 3.83
C HIS A 140 5.11 -16.77 3.86
N LEU A 141 4.25 -15.79 4.17
CA LEU A 141 4.64 -14.38 4.27
C LEU A 141 5.78 -14.17 5.28
N LYS A 142 5.71 -14.84 6.42
CA LYS A 142 6.78 -14.78 7.42
C LYS A 142 8.09 -15.37 6.89
N ARG A 143 8.02 -16.55 6.24
CA ARG A 143 9.19 -17.22 5.64
C ARG A 143 9.83 -16.37 4.54
N ALA A 144 9.00 -15.80 3.63
CA ALA A 144 9.50 -14.93 2.56
C ALA A 144 10.27 -13.73 3.13
N LEU A 145 9.73 -13.10 4.18
CA LEU A 145 10.39 -11.97 4.83
C LEU A 145 11.70 -12.35 5.53
N GLU A 146 11.78 -13.56 6.11
CA GLU A 146 13.02 -14.08 6.72
C GLU A 146 14.09 -14.38 5.66
N GLY A 147 13.71 -14.68 4.42
CA GLY A 147 14.59 -14.93 3.28
C GLY A 147 15.29 -13.69 2.73
N VAL A 148 14.80 -12.48 3.05
CA VAL A 148 15.42 -11.23 2.64
C VAL A 148 16.14 -10.56 3.80
N GLN A 149 17.18 -9.76 3.50
CA GLN A 149 17.90 -8.99 4.52
C GLN A 149 17.04 -7.81 5.00
N CYS A 150 16.04 -8.10 5.80
CA CYS A 150 15.13 -7.13 6.36
C CYS A 150 15.16 -7.18 7.89
N SER A 151 15.18 -6.02 8.53
CA SER A 151 15.14 -5.91 9.99
C SER A 151 13.72 -6.08 10.56
N ARG A 152 12.70 -6.09 9.70
CA ARG A 152 11.31 -6.26 10.11
C ARG A 152 11.07 -7.67 10.63
N ARG A 153 10.43 -7.75 11.78
CA ARG A 153 9.86 -9.00 12.31
C ARG A 153 8.35 -8.93 12.20
N LEU A 154 7.78 -9.81 11.37
CA LEU A 154 6.34 -9.91 11.19
C LEU A 154 5.73 -10.68 12.36
N ASP A 155 4.75 -10.08 13.01
CA ASP A 155 3.85 -10.76 13.94
C ASP A 155 2.54 -11.09 13.19
N PRO A 156 2.32 -12.36 12.78
CA PRO A 156 1.18 -12.71 11.94
C PRO A 156 -0.19 -12.38 12.57
N GLU A 157 -0.27 -12.33 13.90
CA GLU A 157 -1.54 -12.06 14.57
C GLU A 157 -1.84 -10.56 14.70
N LYS A 158 -0.81 -9.72 14.67
CA LYS A 158 -0.97 -8.26 14.79
C LYS A 158 -0.87 -7.54 13.46
N ASP A 159 -0.03 -8.04 12.55
CA ASP A 159 0.32 -7.35 11.32
C ASP A 159 -0.52 -7.80 10.13
N ILE A 160 -1.13 -9.02 10.21
CA ILE A 160 -1.91 -9.59 9.13
C ILE A 160 -3.39 -9.70 9.51
N PHE A 161 -4.23 -9.04 8.74
CA PHE A 161 -5.68 -9.16 8.84
C PHE A 161 -6.16 -10.26 7.90
N GLY A 162 -6.50 -11.42 8.47
CA GLY A 162 -7.01 -12.60 7.75
C GLY A 162 -8.51 -12.83 7.97
N LYS A 163 -9.29 -11.78 8.19
CA LYS A 163 -10.74 -11.80 8.31
C LYS A 163 -11.38 -11.34 7.02
N LYS A 164 -12.66 -11.66 6.83
CA LYS A 164 -13.48 -10.97 5.82
C LYS A 164 -13.49 -9.48 6.12
N TRP A 165 -13.44 -8.67 5.09
CA TRP A 165 -13.36 -7.22 5.27
C TRP A 165 -14.62 -6.65 5.90
N GLU A 166 -15.79 -7.26 5.65
CA GLU A 166 -17.05 -6.88 6.28
C GLU A 166 -17.08 -7.18 7.79
N ASP A 167 -16.23 -8.10 8.27
CA ASP A 167 -16.14 -8.46 9.69
C ASP A 167 -15.11 -7.61 10.44
N LEU A 168 -14.45 -6.65 9.76
CA LEU A 168 -13.53 -5.72 10.41
C LEU A 168 -14.33 -4.72 11.25
N THR A 169 -13.92 -4.56 12.50
CA THR A 169 -14.50 -3.58 13.41
C THR A 169 -14.05 -2.15 13.07
N ASP A 170 -14.81 -1.15 13.53
CA ASP A 170 -14.44 0.26 13.38
C ASP A 170 -13.05 0.56 13.99
N GLU A 171 -12.69 -0.11 15.06
CA GLU A 171 -11.38 0.04 15.71
C GLU A 171 -10.26 -0.54 14.83
N GLU A 172 -10.49 -1.69 14.20
CA GLU A 172 -9.54 -2.29 13.24
C GLU A 172 -9.40 -1.41 12.00
N TRP A 173 -10.51 -0.91 11.43
CA TRP A 173 -10.47 0.04 10.32
C TRP A 173 -9.73 1.32 10.68
N LYS A 174 -9.96 1.85 11.88
CA LYS A 174 -9.23 3.01 12.38
C LYS A 174 -7.74 2.72 12.48
N GLY A 175 -7.37 1.55 13.04
CA GLY A 175 -5.97 1.13 13.10
C GLY A 175 -5.30 0.94 11.73
N ILE A 176 -6.07 0.52 10.70
CA ILE A 176 -5.58 0.42 9.32
C ILE A 176 -5.40 1.81 8.70
N SER A 177 -6.31 2.73 8.95
CA SER A 177 -6.31 4.08 8.36
C SER A 177 -5.39 5.07 9.07
N GLU A 178 -5.01 4.79 10.31
CA GLU A 178 -4.06 5.59 11.07
C GLU A 178 -2.63 5.34 10.58
N ARG A 179 -1.73 6.18 11.06
CA ARG A 179 -0.31 6.17 10.74
C ARG A 179 0.37 4.88 11.20
N VAL A 180 0.44 3.88 10.32
CA VAL A 180 1.01 2.55 10.59
C VAL A 180 2.18 2.27 9.65
N PHE A 181 3.09 3.22 9.51
CA PHE A 181 4.32 2.98 8.76
C PHE A 181 5.39 2.43 9.70
N MET A 182 5.89 1.23 9.40
CA MET A 182 7.06 0.67 10.07
C MET A 182 8.30 1.26 9.40
N GLN A 183 8.93 2.20 10.06
CA GLN A 183 10.25 2.66 9.65
C GLN A 183 11.24 1.50 9.78
N ARG A 184 12.06 1.24 8.76
CA ARG A 184 13.16 0.25 8.87
C ARG A 184 14.05 0.66 10.04
N VAL A 185 14.18 -0.22 11.04
CA VAL A 185 15.04 0.02 12.18
C VAL A 185 16.49 -0.02 11.71
N GLY A 186 17.20 1.09 11.78
CA GLY A 186 18.62 1.18 11.47
C GLY A 186 19.02 2.07 10.30
N GLU A 187 18.08 2.53 9.50
CA GLU A 187 18.34 3.58 8.52
C GLU A 187 17.77 4.89 9.10
N SER A 188 18.65 5.69 9.73
CA SER A 188 18.32 7.09 9.94
C SER A 188 18.24 7.73 8.57
N TRP A 189 17.06 8.00 8.13
CA TRP A 189 16.83 8.82 6.96
C TRP A 189 17.27 10.24 7.31
N ILE A 190 18.53 10.56 6.99
CA ILE A 190 19.06 11.93 7.03
C ILE A 190 18.66 12.62 5.76
#